data_a609a129bf7f8a5775bebdcc5163f8c7
#
_entry.id   a609a129bf7f8a5775bebdcc5163f8c7
#
_cell.length_a   1.000
_cell.length_b   1.000
_cell.length_c   1.000
_cell.angle_alpha   90.00
_cell.angle_beta   90.00
_cell.angle_gamma   90.00
#
_symmetry.space_group_name_H-M   'P 1'
#
loop_
_entity.id
_entity.type
_entity.pdbx_description
1 polymer ?
#
loop_
_entity_poly.entity_id
_entity_poly.type
_entity_poly.pdbx_seq_one_letter_code
_entity_poly.pdbx_strand_id
1 'polypeptide(L)'
;MSAHLPDRPSLPSLRQQAKALLKQHRDGHAEASARIRDHHPRPDSFEGLRDAQLVIAREYGYNSWKALSEAVHTAIDGARDDRAARFADLACLTYTEDHISRRQQAAELLAEAPELVRADIFAAAAAFDLAAVEAHLSGAPERAALQGGPRDWPPLLYVCYSRASEAPPDRDAVAVARLLLDAGAPGDAFIVDESLGGWRWSGLTGVMGEGENGLLQQPPHAHARALADLLLAHGADPNDAQGLYNTMFTPGNEWLELLLSHGLNASHAVSPGRDETKTLDYQLSQAVKRGAHERVRLLLEHQADASGVDGYTHRTNYEHAVMEGFPEIAAMLIEHGAAAIDLPIEDRFRAAAMRGDKAATVDMLEEDPELIADPSLLMGAVHKLEAVELLLELGADPNRPDGDGGRVLLHEAAWFNSAAVAERLLAAGARSDIREGTHHATPVGFANHAGHIEMRDRLLEHSRDIFDLAHFGRMEQVAALLTENADLAKATAHDGSTPLDSAEAGGHGEVAALISQHLDE
;
A
#
# COMPACT_ATOMS: atom_id res chain seq x y z
N MET A 1 29.74 -17.67 -9.71
CA MET A 1 29.75 -18.20 -8.32
C MET A 1 28.62 -17.51 -7.59
N SER A 2 27.64 -18.26 -7.06
CA SER A 2 26.56 -17.66 -6.26
C SER A 2 27.14 -17.10 -4.96
N ALA A 3 26.73 -15.91 -4.58
CA ALA A 3 27.07 -15.32 -3.30
C ALA A 3 26.40 -16.13 -2.18
N HIS A 4 27.08 -16.29 -1.05
CA HIS A 4 26.44 -16.85 0.15
C HIS A 4 25.68 -15.74 0.88
N LEU A 5 24.50 -16.08 1.42
CA LEU A 5 23.82 -15.20 2.34
C LEU A 5 24.74 -14.88 3.53
N PRO A 6 24.79 -13.63 3.99
CA PRO A 6 25.54 -13.28 5.19
C PRO A 6 24.99 -14.01 6.43
N ASP A 7 25.78 -14.13 7.49
CA ASP A 7 25.38 -14.79 8.74
C ASP A 7 24.12 -14.18 9.39
N ARG A 8 23.83 -12.93 9.09
CA ARG A 8 22.58 -12.24 9.46
C ARG A 8 21.99 -11.60 8.22
N PRO A 9 21.24 -12.36 7.42
CA PRO A 9 20.63 -11.83 6.22
C PRO A 9 19.47 -10.91 6.59
N SER A 10 19.31 -9.81 5.81
CA SER A 10 18.26 -8.80 6.03
C SER A 10 17.49 -8.57 4.74
N LEU A 11 16.19 -8.84 4.75
CA LEU A 11 15.30 -8.55 3.61
C LEU A 11 15.29 -7.05 3.22
N PRO A 12 15.23 -6.10 4.17
CA PRO A 12 15.39 -4.69 3.86
C PRO A 12 16.66 -4.38 3.07
N SER A 13 17.80 -4.94 3.51
CA SER A 13 19.08 -4.77 2.80
C SER A 13 19.05 -5.36 1.38
N LEU A 14 18.45 -6.53 1.20
CA LEU A 14 18.31 -7.16 -0.12
C LEU A 14 17.38 -6.36 -1.05
N ARG A 15 16.30 -5.79 -0.51
CA ARG A 15 15.42 -4.86 -1.25
C ARG A 15 16.15 -3.59 -1.67
N GLN A 16 16.97 -3.04 -0.78
CA GLN A 16 17.79 -1.87 -1.11
C GLN A 16 18.80 -2.19 -2.23
N GLN A 17 19.40 -3.37 -2.22
CA GLN A 17 20.27 -3.84 -3.30
C GLN A 17 19.51 -3.93 -4.63
N ALA A 18 18.27 -4.44 -4.63
CA ALA A 18 17.43 -4.50 -5.83
C ALA A 18 17.08 -3.10 -6.35
N LYS A 19 16.69 -2.18 -5.47
CA LYS A 19 16.44 -0.78 -5.85
C LYS A 19 17.70 -0.10 -6.39
N ALA A 20 18.85 -0.32 -5.76
CA ALA A 20 20.13 0.20 -6.22
C ALA A 20 20.51 -0.34 -7.60
N LEU A 21 20.33 -1.64 -7.83
CA LEU A 21 20.59 -2.28 -9.13
C LEU A 21 19.72 -1.65 -10.23
N LEU A 22 18.42 -1.50 -9.99
CA LEU A 22 17.49 -0.88 -10.93
C LEU A 22 17.89 0.55 -11.25
N LYS A 23 18.22 1.35 -10.23
CA LYS A 23 18.70 2.72 -10.42
C LYS A 23 19.99 2.77 -11.24
N GLN A 24 21.01 1.99 -10.86
CA GLN A 24 22.29 1.93 -11.55
C GLN A 24 22.13 1.50 -13.02
N HIS A 25 21.21 0.58 -13.31
CA HIS A 25 20.91 0.17 -14.68
C HIS A 25 20.30 1.33 -15.48
N ARG A 26 19.33 2.05 -14.93
CA ARG A 26 18.73 3.25 -15.55
C ARG A 26 19.74 4.36 -15.78
N ASP A 27 20.70 4.49 -14.86
CA ASP A 27 21.82 5.45 -14.97
C ASP A 27 22.92 5.00 -15.93
N GLY A 28 22.78 3.83 -16.58
CA GLY A 28 23.69 3.31 -17.61
C GLY A 28 24.99 2.69 -17.08
N HIS A 29 25.05 2.29 -15.82
CA HIS A 29 26.24 1.67 -15.25
C HIS A 29 26.52 0.29 -15.84
N ALA A 30 27.71 0.11 -16.40
CA ALA A 30 28.12 -1.12 -17.10
C ALA A 30 28.11 -2.36 -16.17
N GLU A 31 28.42 -2.19 -14.88
CA GLU A 31 28.44 -3.25 -13.89
C GLU A 31 27.01 -3.76 -13.61
N ALA A 32 26.03 -2.86 -13.46
CA ALA A 32 24.64 -3.24 -13.30
C ALA A 32 24.12 -4.03 -14.51
N SER A 33 24.45 -3.57 -15.73
CA SER A 33 24.10 -4.28 -16.95
C SER A 33 24.76 -5.66 -17.08
N ALA A 34 25.97 -5.84 -16.54
CA ALA A 34 26.63 -7.13 -16.49
C ALA A 34 25.92 -8.10 -15.52
N ARG A 35 25.59 -7.64 -14.32
CA ARG A 35 24.83 -8.41 -13.30
C ARG A 35 23.48 -8.88 -13.85
N ILE A 36 22.76 -8.01 -14.57
CA ILE A 36 21.48 -8.34 -15.19
C ILE A 36 21.67 -9.43 -16.26
N ARG A 37 22.67 -9.29 -17.15
CA ARG A 37 22.95 -10.32 -18.16
C ARG A 37 23.30 -11.68 -17.57
N ASP A 38 24.02 -11.69 -16.46
CA ASP A 38 24.51 -12.92 -15.84
C ASP A 38 23.42 -13.66 -15.04
N HIS A 39 22.42 -12.94 -14.55
CA HIS A 39 21.45 -13.50 -13.61
C HIS A 39 19.98 -13.37 -14.02
N HIS A 40 19.61 -12.46 -14.94
CA HIS A 40 18.24 -12.39 -15.43
C HIS A 40 17.98 -13.39 -16.57
N PRO A 41 16.86 -14.17 -16.53
CA PRO A 41 16.59 -15.20 -17.54
C PRO A 41 16.33 -14.61 -18.95
N ARG A 42 15.91 -13.35 -19.01
CA ARG A 42 15.65 -12.59 -20.23
C ARG A 42 16.18 -11.16 -20.05
N PRO A 43 17.48 -10.92 -20.18
CA PRO A 43 18.10 -9.62 -19.87
C PRO A 43 17.51 -8.44 -20.64
N ASP A 44 17.06 -8.70 -21.88
CA ASP A 44 16.50 -7.69 -22.77
C ASP A 44 15.09 -7.23 -22.35
N SER A 45 14.43 -7.95 -21.44
CA SER A 45 13.12 -7.61 -20.87
C SER A 45 13.20 -7.06 -19.44
N PHE A 46 14.38 -6.67 -18.99
CA PHE A 46 14.58 -6.11 -17.65
C PHE A 46 14.08 -4.66 -17.61
N GLU A 47 13.03 -4.40 -16.82
CA GLU A 47 12.39 -3.08 -16.76
C GLU A 47 12.15 -2.57 -15.35
N GLY A 48 11.87 -3.45 -14.39
CA GLY A 48 11.27 -3.08 -13.11
C GLY A 48 11.97 -3.60 -11.85
N LEU A 49 11.39 -3.24 -10.71
CA LEU A 49 11.89 -3.66 -9.41
C LEU A 49 11.81 -5.18 -9.22
N ARG A 50 10.79 -5.84 -9.76
CA ARG A 50 10.65 -7.31 -9.73
C ARG A 50 11.79 -8.01 -10.45
N ASP A 51 12.20 -7.49 -11.60
CA ASP A 51 13.35 -8.03 -12.34
C ASP A 51 14.65 -7.86 -11.55
N ALA A 52 14.81 -6.68 -10.93
CA ALA A 52 15.95 -6.43 -10.05
C ALA A 52 15.95 -7.38 -8.85
N GLN A 53 14.80 -7.64 -8.23
CA GLN A 53 14.65 -8.61 -7.16
C GLN A 53 14.99 -10.03 -7.62
N LEU A 54 14.57 -10.42 -8.84
CA LEU A 54 14.91 -11.73 -9.41
C LEU A 54 16.41 -11.86 -9.65
N VAL A 55 17.08 -10.82 -10.15
CA VAL A 55 18.54 -10.78 -10.30
C VAL A 55 19.22 -10.99 -8.95
N ILE A 56 18.84 -10.22 -7.93
CA ILE A 56 19.39 -10.38 -6.58
C ILE A 56 19.15 -11.80 -6.06
N ALA A 57 17.94 -12.35 -6.22
CA ALA A 57 17.65 -13.71 -5.78
C ALA A 57 18.60 -14.73 -6.42
N ARG A 58 18.83 -14.62 -7.73
CA ARG A 58 19.71 -15.53 -8.48
C ARG A 58 21.19 -15.36 -8.18
N GLU A 59 21.64 -14.17 -7.84
CA GLU A 59 23.00 -13.93 -7.34
C GLU A 59 23.29 -14.73 -6.08
N TYR A 60 22.26 -14.86 -5.20
CA TYR A 60 22.32 -15.68 -3.99
C TYR A 60 21.95 -17.17 -4.24
N GLY A 61 21.71 -17.57 -5.50
CA GLY A 61 21.45 -18.97 -5.86
C GLY A 61 20.00 -19.42 -5.74
N TYR A 62 19.04 -18.50 -5.60
CA TYR A 62 17.61 -18.80 -5.49
C TYR A 62 16.89 -18.53 -6.82
N ASN A 63 15.91 -19.37 -7.14
CA ASN A 63 15.19 -19.29 -8.41
C ASN A 63 14.17 -18.13 -8.45
N SER A 64 13.75 -17.59 -7.30
CA SER A 64 12.81 -16.49 -7.19
C SER A 64 13.08 -15.65 -5.95
N TRP A 65 12.55 -14.41 -5.95
CA TRP A 65 12.57 -13.54 -4.77
C TRP A 65 11.85 -14.18 -3.57
N LYS A 66 10.74 -14.89 -3.82
CA LYS A 66 10.00 -15.62 -2.80
C LYS A 66 10.88 -16.67 -2.12
N ALA A 67 11.57 -17.48 -2.92
CA ALA A 67 12.47 -18.51 -2.38
C ALA A 67 13.66 -17.91 -1.58
N LEU A 68 14.23 -16.80 -2.05
CA LEU A 68 15.25 -16.06 -1.29
C LEU A 68 14.66 -15.52 0.03
N SER A 69 13.48 -14.92 -0.03
CA SER A 69 12.80 -14.38 1.16
C SER A 69 12.52 -15.46 2.19
N GLU A 70 12.02 -16.62 1.78
CA GLU A 70 11.78 -17.80 2.64
C GLU A 70 13.08 -18.31 3.25
N ALA A 71 14.16 -18.37 2.47
CA ALA A 71 15.46 -18.80 2.98
C ALA A 71 16.05 -17.81 3.99
N VAL A 72 15.87 -16.50 3.77
CA VAL A 72 16.24 -15.46 4.75
C VAL A 72 15.44 -15.62 6.04
N HIS A 73 14.12 -15.81 5.95
CA HIS A 73 13.30 -16.08 7.13
C HIS A 73 13.77 -17.35 7.86
N THR A 74 14.02 -18.44 7.13
CA THR A 74 14.53 -19.71 7.72
C THR A 74 15.91 -19.52 8.36
N ALA A 75 16.80 -18.74 7.77
CA ALA A 75 18.11 -18.45 8.34
C ALA A 75 18.01 -17.57 9.60
N ILE A 76 17.08 -16.61 9.62
CA ILE A 76 16.76 -15.81 10.81
C ILE A 76 16.12 -16.71 11.88
N ASP A 77 15.19 -17.58 11.51
CA ASP A 77 14.52 -18.54 12.39
C ASP A 77 15.49 -19.60 12.93
N GLY A 78 16.42 -20.08 12.11
CA GLY A 78 17.45 -21.05 12.51
C GLY A 78 18.55 -20.48 13.41
N ALA A 79 18.77 -19.16 13.36
CA ALA A 79 19.65 -18.45 14.28
C ALA A 79 18.97 -18.07 15.60
N ARG A 80 17.63 -18.14 15.65
CA ARG A 80 16.79 -17.84 16.81
C ARG A 80 15.67 -18.88 16.87
N ASP A 81 15.89 -19.94 17.61
CA ASP A 81 14.81 -20.82 18.10
C ASP A 81 14.01 -20.09 19.21
N ASP A 82 13.69 -18.82 18.93
CA ASP A 82 13.04 -17.90 19.86
C ASP A 82 11.59 -17.62 19.37
N ARG A 83 10.69 -18.52 19.79
CA ARG A 83 9.26 -18.39 19.52
C ARG A 83 8.70 -17.05 20.01
N ALA A 84 9.24 -16.49 21.08
CA ALA A 84 8.80 -15.22 21.64
C ALA A 84 9.13 -14.05 20.68
N ALA A 85 10.35 -14.01 20.15
CA ALA A 85 10.74 -13.01 19.15
C ALA A 85 9.91 -13.16 17.87
N ARG A 86 9.68 -14.39 17.40
CA ARG A 86 8.83 -14.64 16.23
C ARG A 86 7.39 -14.16 16.44
N PHE A 87 6.81 -14.42 17.61
CA PHE A 87 5.49 -13.91 17.96
C PHE A 87 5.46 -12.38 17.93
N ALA A 88 6.39 -11.71 18.61
CA ALA A 88 6.45 -10.25 18.68
C ALA A 88 6.61 -9.61 17.27
N ASP A 89 7.38 -10.26 16.39
CA ASP A 89 7.52 -9.83 14.99
C ASP A 89 6.21 -9.96 14.20
N LEU A 90 5.57 -11.14 14.27
CA LEU A 90 4.35 -11.43 13.52
C LEU A 90 3.15 -10.63 14.00
N ALA A 91 3.11 -10.28 15.28
CA ALA A 91 2.01 -9.51 15.86
C ALA A 91 2.01 -8.04 15.41
N CYS A 92 3.18 -7.48 15.06
CA CYS A 92 3.32 -6.07 14.75
C CYS A 92 3.15 -5.75 13.26
N LEU A 93 2.55 -4.57 12.98
CA LEU A 93 2.58 -3.96 11.65
C LEU A 93 4.01 -3.60 11.26
N THR A 94 4.33 -3.75 9.98
CA THR A 94 5.67 -3.55 9.43
C THR A 94 5.73 -2.49 8.34
N TYR A 95 4.59 -2.18 7.74
CA TYR A 95 4.43 -1.31 6.56
C TYR A 95 5.24 -1.75 5.33
N THR A 96 5.85 -2.92 5.37
CA THR A 96 6.59 -3.54 4.25
C THR A 96 6.04 -4.89 3.83
N GLU A 97 5.58 -5.69 4.79
CA GLU A 97 5.20 -7.10 4.58
C GLU A 97 3.88 -7.44 5.26
N ASP A 98 3.05 -6.43 5.50
CA ASP A 98 1.79 -6.64 6.20
C ASP A 98 0.86 -7.53 5.36
N HIS A 99 0.43 -8.60 5.98
CA HIS A 99 -0.57 -9.52 5.47
C HIS A 99 -1.35 -10.12 6.64
N ILE A 100 -2.64 -10.34 6.46
CA ILE A 100 -3.52 -10.90 7.52
C ILE A 100 -2.99 -12.22 8.09
N SER A 101 -2.31 -13.04 7.28
CA SER A 101 -1.71 -14.31 7.72
C SER A 101 -0.63 -14.14 8.79
N ARG A 102 0.07 -13.00 8.87
CA ARG A 102 1.05 -12.74 9.94
C ARG A 102 0.35 -12.73 11.29
N ARG A 103 -0.77 -11.99 11.39
CA ARG A 103 -1.56 -11.90 12.63
C ARG A 103 -2.20 -13.24 13.00
N GLN A 104 -2.63 -14.02 12.01
CA GLN A 104 -3.13 -15.39 12.22
C GLN A 104 -2.04 -16.29 12.81
N GLN A 105 -0.84 -16.28 12.23
CA GLN A 105 0.30 -17.03 12.76
C GLN A 105 0.73 -16.57 14.15
N ALA A 106 0.69 -15.26 14.45
CA ALA A 106 0.93 -14.75 15.79
C ALA A 106 -0.09 -15.29 16.79
N ALA A 107 -1.38 -15.30 16.43
CA ALA A 107 -2.43 -15.83 17.28
C ALA A 107 -2.29 -17.35 17.50
N GLU A 108 -1.94 -18.11 16.48
CA GLU A 108 -1.67 -19.55 16.57
C GLU A 108 -0.49 -19.83 17.52
N LEU A 109 0.65 -19.13 17.34
CA LEU A 109 1.81 -19.27 18.22
C LEU A 109 1.47 -19.00 19.68
N LEU A 110 0.68 -17.96 19.92
CA LEU A 110 0.30 -17.57 21.27
C LEU A 110 -0.71 -18.54 21.89
N ALA A 111 -1.58 -19.15 21.08
CA ALA A 111 -2.50 -20.19 21.53
C ALA A 111 -1.79 -21.50 21.85
N GLU A 112 -0.77 -21.86 21.06
CA GLU A 112 0.04 -23.08 21.27
C GLU A 112 0.97 -22.98 22.49
N ALA A 113 1.51 -21.79 22.75
CA ALA A 113 2.53 -21.58 23.79
C ALA A 113 2.28 -20.23 24.52
N PRO A 114 1.26 -20.15 25.39
CA PRO A 114 0.93 -18.91 26.11
C PRO A 114 2.05 -18.35 26.99
N GLU A 115 3.00 -19.20 27.40
CA GLU A 115 4.17 -18.83 28.20
C GLU A 115 5.19 -17.95 27.46
N LEU A 116 5.11 -17.83 26.12
CA LEU A 116 6.00 -16.99 25.31
C LEU A 116 6.09 -15.56 25.81
N VAL A 117 4.94 -15.01 26.30
CA VAL A 117 4.85 -13.63 26.82
C VAL A 117 5.75 -13.37 28.04
N ARG A 118 6.25 -14.43 28.70
CA ARG A 118 7.14 -14.32 29.87
C ARG A 118 8.61 -14.37 29.49
N ALA A 119 8.94 -14.66 28.25
CA ALA A 119 10.33 -14.83 27.83
C ALA A 119 11.11 -13.51 27.89
N ASP A 120 10.50 -12.43 27.40
CA ASP A 120 11.08 -11.09 27.42
C ASP A 120 9.99 -10.01 27.45
N ILE A 121 10.40 -8.76 27.72
CA ILE A 121 9.48 -7.61 27.82
C ILE A 121 8.86 -7.26 26.47
N PHE A 122 9.49 -7.58 25.34
CA PHE A 122 9.01 -7.22 24.00
C PHE A 122 7.85 -8.13 23.60
N ALA A 123 7.96 -9.43 23.85
CA ALA A 123 6.86 -10.38 23.65
C ALA A 123 5.70 -10.09 24.62
N ALA A 124 6.00 -9.75 25.89
CA ALA A 124 4.99 -9.33 26.87
C ALA A 124 4.22 -8.09 26.41
N ALA A 125 4.93 -7.08 25.91
CA ALA A 125 4.35 -5.83 25.39
C ALA A 125 3.51 -6.08 24.12
N ALA A 126 4.03 -6.87 23.16
CA ALA A 126 3.32 -7.22 21.93
C ALA A 126 2.04 -8.03 22.20
N ALA A 127 2.01 -8.81 23.29
CA ALA A 127 0.84 -9.59 23.71
C ALA A 127 -0.11 -8.84 24.64
N PHE A 128 0.22 -7.62 25.05
CA PHE A 128 -0.55 -6.82 26.01
C PHE A 128 -0.68 -7.47 27.40
N ASP A 129 0.29 -8.32 27.77
CA ASP A 129 0.27 -9.04 29.04
C ASP A 129 0.80 -8.16 30.18
N LEU A 130 -0.12 -7.54 30.93
CA LEU A 130 0.21 -6.60 31.99
C LEU A 130 1.08 -7.25 33.08
N ALA A 131 0.72 -8.45 33.52
CA ALA A 131 1.43 -9.13 34.62
C ALA A 131 2.87 -9.51 34.21
N ALA A 132 3.07 -9.92 32.96
CA ALA A 132 4.41 -10.22 32.44
C ALA A 132 5.26 -8.94 32.33
N VAL A 133 4.70 -7.83 31.84
CA VAL A 133 5.41 -6.54 31.78
C VAL A 133 5.76 -6.05 33.19
N GLU A 134 4.82 -6.11 34.16
CA GLU A 134 5.10 -5.80 35.57
C GLU A 134 6.26 -6.61 36.13
N ALA A 135 6.27 -7.93 35.86
CA ALA A 135 7.34 -8.82 36.31
C ALA A 135 8.70 -8.44 35.70
N HIS A 136 8.76 -8.07 34.41
CA HIS A 136 9.98 -7.64 33.76
C HIS A 136 10.50 -6.29 34.24
N LEU A 137 9.60 -5.38 34.66
CA LEU A 137 9.96 -4.06 35.19
C LEU A 137 10.30 -4.11 36.69
N SER A 138 9.92 -5.19 37.40
CA SER A 138 10.16 -5.33 38.83
C SER A 138 11.67 -5.32 39.11
N GLY A 139 12.14 -4.29 39.81
CA GLY A 139 13.55 -4.08 40.14
C GLY A 139 14.44 -3.60 38.97
N ALA A 140 13.86 -3.36 37.79
CA ALA A 140 14.57 -2.88 36.60
C ALA A 140 13.67 -1.98 35.72
N PRO A 141 13.18 -0.85 36.26
CA PRO A 141 12.25 0.03 35.54
C PRO A 141 12.84 0.61 34.24
N GLU A 142 14.17 0.72 34.16
CA GLU A 142 14.91 1.17 32.96
C GLU A 142 14.63 0.30 31.73
N ARG A 143 14.16 -0.93 31.90
CA ARG A 143 13.76 -1.82 30.80
C ARG A 143 12.59 -1.27 29.98
N ALA A 144 11.80 -0.35 30.54
CA ALA A 144 10.71 0.31 29.80
C ALA A 144 11.20 1.11 28.58
N ALA A 145 12.43 1.61 28.64
CA ALA A 145 13.07 2.34 27.53
C ALA A 145 14.13 1.52 26.77
N LEU A 146 14.30 0.22 27.11
CA LEU A 146 15.30 -0.64 26.48
C LEU A 146 14.93 -0.96 25.04
N GLN A 147 15.84 -0.69 24.10
CA GLN A 147 15.70 -1.17 22.71
C GLN A 147 16.09 -2.64 22.61
N GLY A 148 15.32 -3.41 21.83
CA GLY A 148 15.58 -4.83 21.63
C GLY A 148 14.43 -5.58 20.97
N GLY A 149 14.40 -6.90 21.20
CA GLY A 149 13.47 -7.79 20.52
C GLY A 149 13.80 -7.95 19.03
N PRO A 150 12.91 -8.57 18.24
CA PRO A 150 13.18 -8.90 16.83
C PRO A 150 13.37 -7.68 15.93
N ARG A 151 12.87 -6.50 16.34
CA ARG A 151 12.90 -5.26 15.55
C ARG A 151 13.80 -4.19 16.14
N ASP A 152 14.46 -4.48 17.25
CA ASP A 152 15.27 -3.50 17.99
C ASP A 152 14.49 -2.25 18.39
N TRP A 153 13.23 -2.44 18.81
CA TRP A 153 12.32 -1.38 19.25
C TRP A 153 12.24 -1.31 20.78
N PRO A 154 11.90 -0.14 21.35
CA PRO A 154 11.49 -0.09 22.75
C PRO A 154 10.13 -0.79 22.96
N PRO A 155 9.85 -1.33 24.17
CA PRO A 155 8.61 -2.09 24.45
C PRO A 155 7.33 -1.35 24.10
N LEU A 156 7.29 -0.03 24.27
CA LEU A 156 6.12 0.80 23.95
C LEU A 156 5.74 0.73 22.46
N LEU A 157 6.72 0.64 21.55
CA LEU A 157 6.42 0.50 20.12
C LEU A 157 5.83 -0.88 19.80
N TYR A 158 6.23 -1.96 20.50
CA TYR A 158 5.57 -3.26 20.37
C TYR A 158 4.10 -3.19 20.77
N VAL A 159 3.75 -2.41 21.79
CA VAL A 159 2.33 -2.15 22.12
C VAL A 159 1.64 -1.41 20.98
N CYS A 160 2.21 -0.31 20.50
CA CYS A 160 1.58 0.56 19.52
C CYS A 160 1.36 -0.14 18.15
N TYR A 161 2.32 -0.97 17.73
CA TYR A 161 2.29 -1.65 16.43
C TYR A 161 1.64 -3.02 16.46
N SER A 162 1.46 -3.65 17.63
CA SER A 162 0.85 -4.96 17.73
C SER A 162 -0.62 -4.95 17.34
N ARG A 163 -1.03 -6.03 16.71
CA ARG A 163 -2.42 -6.37 16.38
C ARG A 163 -2.80 -7.72 16.98
N ALA A 164 -2.13 -8.10 18.07
CA ALA A 164 -2.49 -9.28 18.84
C ALA A 164 -3.89 -9.15 19.45
N SER A 165 -4.54 -10.29 19.71
CA SER A 165 -5.82 -10.32 20.40
C SER A 165 -5.64 -10.03 21.90
N GLU A 166 -6.55 -9.26 22.49
CA GLU A 166 -6.65 -9.04 23.94
C GLU A 166 -7.42 -10.14 24.69
N ALA A 167 -7.67 -11.26 24.06
CA ALA A 167 -8.17 -12.45 24.72
C ALA A 167 -6.98 -13.31 25.21
N PRO A 168 -6.94 -13.74 26.44
CA PRO A 168 -7.91 -13.68 27.55
C PRO A 168 -7.95 -12.31 28.27
N PRO A 169 -8.89 -12.11 29.23
CA PRO A 169 -9.23 -10.79 29.81
C PRO A 169 -8.15 -10.13 30.69
N ASP A 170 -6.99 -10.75 30.85
CA ASP A 170 -5.82 -10.20 31.53
C ASP A 170 -4.86 -9.43 30.60
N ARG A 171 -5.24 -9.28 29.33
CA ARG A 171 -4.51 -8.51 28.32
C ARG A 171 -5.16 -7.17 28.10
N ASP A 172 -4.39 -6.10 28.33
CA ASP A 172 -4.86 -4.73 28.22
C ASP A 172 -3.75 -3.83 27.67
N ALA A 173 -3.86 -3.49 26.39
CA ALA A 173 -2.88 -2.67 25.69
C ALA A 173 -2.72 -1.28 26.32
N VAL A 174 -3.83 -0.67 26.79
CA VAL A 174 -3.80 0.67 27.40
C VAL A 174 -3.14 0.64 28.77
N ALA A 175 -3.42 -0.39 29.57
CA ALA A 175 -2.77 -0.57 30.87
C ALA A 175 -1.27 -0.85 30.73
N VAL A 176 -0.88 -1.69 29.75
CA VAL A 176 0.54 -1.96 29.47
C VAL A 176 1.26 -0.70 28.98
N ALA A 177 0.67 0.07 28.05
CA ALA A 177 1.25 1.32 27.59
C ALA A 177 1.45 2.31 28.75
N ARG A 178 0.44 2.47 29.62
CA ARG A 178 0.50 3.32 30.80
C ARG A 178 1.62 2.88 31.76
N LEU A 179 1.69 1.60 32.05
CA LEU A 179 2.74 1.04 32.92
C LEU A 179 4.15 1.34 32.38
N LEU A 180 4.37 1.16 31.06
CA LEU A 180 5.65 1.45 30.43
C LEU A 180 5.98 2.94 30.49
N LEU A 181 5.02 3.82 30.21
CA LEU A 181 5.18 5.28 30.29
C LEU A 181 5.48 5.74 31.72
N ASP A 182 4.75 5.22 32.71
CA ASP A 182 4.96 5.52 34.14
C ASP A 182 6.34 5.02 34.63
N ALA A 183 6.86 3.95 34.03
CA ALA A 183 8.20 3.42 34.27
C ALA A 183 9.32 4.17 33.53
N GLY A 184 8.98 5.18 32.70
CA GLY A 184 9.94 6.06 32.03
C GLY A 184 10.18 5.74 30.55
N ALA A 185 9.32 4.95 29.88
CA ALA A 185 9.34 4.86 28.44
C ALA A 185 9.07 6.24 27.81
N PRO A 186 9.81 6.66 26.77
CA PRO A 186 9.53 7.94 26.13
C PRO A 186 8.18 7.87 25.40
N GLY A 187 7.26 8.81 25.71
CA GLY A 187 5.96 8.92 25.04
C GLY A 187 6.11 9.23 23.55
N ASP A 188 7.19 9.89 23.19
CA ASP A 188 7.59 10.18 21.82
C ASP A 188 8.55 9.11 21.23
N ALA A 189 8.35 7.84 21.60
CA ALA A 189 9.13 6.74 21.05
C ALA A 189 8.91 6.63 19.53
N PHE A 190 10.00 6.50 18.78
CA PHE A 190 9.98 6.34 17.33
C PHE A 190 11.17 5.51 16.84
N ILE A 191 11.06 5.05 15.60
CA ILE A 191 12.17 4.48 14.84
C ILE A 191 12.36 5.29 13.56
N VAL A 192 13.57 5.21 13.02
CA VAL A 192 13.89 5.66 11.66
C VAL A 192 14.35 4.43 10.89
N ASP A 193 13.64 4.07 9.85
CA ASP A 193 13.98 2.91 9.02
C ASP A 193 14.41 3.38 7.63
N GLU A 194 15.69 3.22 7.33
CA GLU A 194 16.27 3.57 6.04
C GLU A 194 15.64 2.77 4.88
N SER A 195 15.15 1.56 5.15
CA SER A 195 14.45 0.72 4.16
C SER A 195 13.08 1.28 3.80
N LEU A 196 12.49 2.09 4.69
CA LEU A 196 11.25 2.83 4.52
C LEU A 196 11.50 4.29 4.11
N GLY A 197 12.66 4.59 3.55
CA GLY A 197 13.02 5.93 3.06
C GLY A 197 13.54 6.90 4.11
N GLY A 198 13.92 6.41 5.30
CA GLY A 198 14.43 7.23 6.40
C GLY A 198 13.34 8.06 7.10
N TRP A 199 12.07 7.66 6.97
CA TRP A 199 10.95 8.31 7.64
C TRP A 199 10.91 7.97 9.12
N ARG A 200 10.37 8.90 9.90
CA ARG A 200 10.11 8.71 11.32
C ARG A 200 8.79 7.94 11.51
N TRP A 201 8.88 6.79 12.17
CA TRP A 201 7.74 5.93 12.50
C TRP A 201 7.53 5.94 14.01
N SER A 202 6.55 6.69 14.47
CA SER A 202 6.28 6.92 15.90
C SER A 202 5.28 5.90 16.48
N GLY A 203 5.10 5.96 17.82
CA GLY A 203 4.00 5.26 18.47
C GLY A 203 2.63 5.71 17.96
N LEU A 204 2.44 6.99 17.65
CA LEU A 204 1.20 7.50 17.04
C LEU A 204 0.93 6.88 15.68
N THR A 205 1.93 6.84 14.79
CA THR A 205 1.83 6.12 13.50
C THR A 205 1.38 4.66 13.72
N GLY A 206 2.01 3.98 14.69
CA GLY A 206 1.68 2.59 15.01
C GLY A 206 0.23 2.40 15.44
N VAL A 207 -0.30 3.23 16.33
CA VAL A 207 -1.68 3.07 16.82
C VAL A 207 -2.72 3.48 15.78
N MET A 208 -2.45 4.49 14.96
CA MET A 208 -3.33 4.90 13.87
C MET A 208 -3.50 3.78 12.83
N GLY A 209 -2.44 3.06 12.54
CA GLY A 209 -2.47 2.01 11.52
C GLY A 209 -2.70 2.58 10.14
N GLU A 210 -3.55 1.91 9.37
CA GLU A 210 -3.90 2.28 8.00
C GLU A 210 -2.68 2.34 7.06
N GLY A 211 -2.80 2.98 5.92
CA GLY A 211 -1.73 3.07 4.93
C GLY A 211 -2.14 2.51 3.58
N GLU A 212 -1.17 2.40 2.68
CA GLU A 212 -1.41 2.06 1.27
C GLU A 212 -1.98 0.65 1.05
N ASN A 213 -1.73 -0.29 1.96
CA ASN A 213 -2.23 -1.66 1.84
C ASN A 213 -3.66 -1.84 2.39
N GLY A 214 -4.29 -0.75 2.82
CA GLY A 214 -5.67 -0.71 3.26
C GLY A 214 -5.94 -1.36 4.62
N LEU A 215 -7.15 -1.14 5.13
CA LEU A 215 -7.58 -1.54 6.48
C LEU A 215 -7.51 -3.04 6.76
N LEU A 216 -7.63 -3.89 5.75
CA LEU A 216 -7.55 -5.34 5.94
C LEU A 216 -6.14 -5.77 6.34
N GLN A 217 -5.12 -5.18 5.71
CA GLN A 217 -3.73 -5.54 5.97
C GLN A 217 -3.14 -4.72 7.13
N GLN A 218 -3.51 -3.46 7.22
CA GLN A 218 -2.99 -2.48 8.17
C GLN A 218 -4.11 -1.84 9.01
N PRO A 219 -4.91 -2.62 9.79
CA PRO A 219 -5.98 -2.05 10.58
C PRO A 219 -5.44 -1.10 11.66
N PRO A 220 -6.21 -0.10 12.10
CA PRO A 220 -5.88 0.66 13.30
C PRO A 220 -5.79 -0.26 14.51
N HIS A 221 -5.10 0.18 15.56
CA HIS A 221 -5.09 -0.54 16.83
C HIS A 221 -6.51 -0.59 17.43
N ALA A 222 -6.88 -1.72 18.07
CA ALA A 222 -8.22 -1.86 18.68
C ALA A 222 -8.56 -0.72 19.67
N HIS A 223 -7.55 -0.20 20.37
CA HIS A 223 -7.67 0.93 21.31
C HIS A 223 -6.95 2.19 20.80
N ALA A 224 -6.91 2.41 19.49
CA ALA A 224 -6.12 3.44 18.85
C ALA A 224 -6.33 4.83 19.48
N ARG A 225 -7.58 5.25 19.70
CA ARG A 225 -7.86 6.56 20.28
C ARG A 225 -7.35 6.69 21.73
N ALA A 226 -7.59 5.69 22.58
CA ALA A 226 -7.14 5.73 23.97
C ALA A 226 -5.62 5.70 24.09
N LEU A 227 -4.94 4.95 23.24
CA LEU A 227 -3.49 4.92 23.18
C LEU A 227 -2.92 6.24 22.65
N ALA A 228 -3.50 6.83 21.60
CA ALA A 228 -3.06 8.12 21.07
C ALA A 228 -3.21 9.24 22.12
N ASP A 229 -4.37 9.33 22.80
CA ASP A 229 -4.60 10.27 23.90
C ASP A 229 -3.55 10.07 25.02
N LEU A 230 -3.23 8.83 25.36
CA LEU A 230 -2.23 8.50 26.37
C LEU A 230 -0.81 8.91 25.93
N LEU A 231 -0.42 8.62 24.71
CA LEU A 231 0.89 8.98 24.16
C LEU A 231 1.07 10.51 24.12
N LEU A 232 0.06 11.24 23.62
CA LEU A 232 0.07 12.71 23.56
C LEU A 232 0.15 13.32 24.96
N ALA A 233 -0.56 12.76 25.94
CA ALA A 233 -0.47 13.20 27.35
C ALA A 233 0.92 12.98 27.95
N HIS A 234 1.72 12.05 27.40
CA HIS A 234 3.09 11.75 27.84
C HIS A 234 4.16 12.32 26.88
N GLY A 235 3.80 13.31 26.07
CA GLY A 235 4.75 14.09 25.27
C GLY A 235 5.08 13.53 23.89
N ALA A 236 4.23 12.66 23.34
CA ALA A 236 4.34 12.34 21.91
C ALA A 236 4.20 13.59 21.05
N ASP A 237 5.04 13.71 20.03
CA ASP A 237 4.98 14.84 19.11
C ASP A 237 3.75 14.74 18.20
N PRO A 238 2.80 15.73 18.26
CA PRO A 238 1.63 15.73 17.41
C PRO A 238 1.94 15.97 15.92
N ASN A 239 3.17 16.41 15.59
CA ASN A 239 3.61 16.60 14.22
C ASN A 239 3.99 15.26 13.57
N ASP A 240 3.06 14.32 13.54
CA ASP A 240 3.26 12.99 12.95
C ASP A 240 2.82 12.95 11.49
N ALA A 241 3.76 13.29 10.60
CA ALA A 241 3.52 13.32 9.16
C ALA A 241 3.21 11.93 8.60
N GLN A 242 3.85 10.87 9.12
CA GLN A 242 3.62 9.51 8.63
C GLN A 242 2.26 8.97 9.05
N GLY A 243 1.83 9.21 10.28
CA GLY A 243 0.49 8.84 10.74
C GLY A 243 -0.60 9.55 9.93
N LEU A 244 -0.43 10.85 9.65
CA LEU A 244 -1.35 11.59 8.79
C LEU A 244 -1.33 11.11 7.33
N TYR A 245 -0.16 10.71 6.81
CA TYR A 245 -0.06 10.09 5.49
C TYR A 245 -0.87 8.79 5.45
N ASN A 246 -0.68 7.92 6.41
CA ASN A 246 -1.37 6.62 6.46
C ASN A 246 -2.90 6.79 6.51
N THR A 247 -3.39 7.74 7.30
CA THR A 247 -4.84 7.94 7.52
C THR A 247 -5.53 8.78 6.43
N MET A 248 -4.80 9.28 5.43
CA MET A 248 -5.42 10.05 4.35
C MET A 248 -6.18 9.18 3.33
N PHE A 249 -6.00 7.86 3.36
CA PHE A 249 -6.66 6.92 2.44
C PHE A 249 -8.07 6.54 2.89
N THR A 250 -8.42 6.79 4.15
CA THR A 250 -9.74 6.56 4.72
C THR A 250 -10.49 7.89 4.95
N PRO A 251 -11.82 7.89 4.79
CA PRO A 251 -12.63 9.07 5.13
C PRO A 251 -12.58 9.34 6.65
N GLY A 252 -12.58 10.62 7.01
CA GLY A 252 -12.63 11.08 8.39
C GLY A 252 -11.52 12.07 8.71
N ASN A 253 -11.73 12.87 9.77
CA ASN A 253 -10.79 13.89 10.21
C ASN A 253 -10.34 13.70 11.65
N GLU A 254 -10.79 12.63 12.30
CA GLU A 254 -10.62 12.41 13.75
C GLU A 254 -9.15 12.47 14.18
N TRP A 255 -8.25 11.91 13.36
CA TRP A 255 -6.82 11.94 13.61
C TRP A 255 -6.21 13.32 13.39
N LEU A 256 -6.58 13.99 12.30
CA LEU A 256 -6.14 15.34 12.01
C LEU A 256 -6.62 16.31 13.11
N GLU A 257 -7.89 16.24 13.50
CA GLU A 257 -8.47 17.06 14.58
C GLU A 257 -7.77 16.80 15.93
N LEU A 258 -7.49 15.53 16.24
CA LEU A 258 -6.76 15.17 17.46
C LEU A 258 -5.38 15.80 17.48
N LEU A 259 -4.59 15.65 16.43
CA LEU A 259 -3.23 16.17 16.35
C LEU A 259 -3.21 17.71 16.35
N LEU A 260 -4.13 18.36 15.63
CA LEU A 260 -4.31 19.82 15.66
C LEU A 260 -4.63 20.33 17.07
N SER A 261 -5.49 19.63 17.80
CA SER A 261 -5.83 20.01 19.18
C SER A 261 -4.65 19.89 20.16
N HIS A 262 -3.61 19.11 19.80
CA HIS A 262 -2.39 18.92 20.58
C HIS A 262 -1.18 19.70 20.04
N GLY A 263 -1.37 20.57 19.03
CA GLY A 263 -0.35 21.48 18.56
C GLY A 263 0.36 21.10 17.27
N LEU A 264 -0.22 20.18 16.46
CA LEU A 264 0.20 20.04 15.07
C LEU A 264 0.13 21.42 14.39
N ASN A 265 1.22 21.84 13.78
CA ASN A 265 1.34 23.20 13.26
C ASN A 265 1.74 23.25 11.78
N ALA A 266 1.37 24.36 11.12
CA ALA A 266 1.58 24.56 9.69
C ALA A 266 3.06 24.69 9.28
N SER A 267 3.99 24.91 10.21
CA SER A 267 5.41 25.07 9.88
C SER A 267 6.19 23.75 9.86
N HIS A 268 5.58 22.64 10.31
CA HIS A 268 6.27 21.35 10.37
C HIS A 268 6.48 20.76 8.97
N ALA A 269 7.73 20.40 8.65
CA ALA A 269 8.09 19.77 7.38
C ALA A 269 7.73 18.27 7.38
N VAL A 270 7.33 17.76 6.22
CA VAL A 270 6.98 16.32 6.04
C VAL A 270 8.17 15.42 6.38
N SER A 271 9.40 15.86 6.03
CA SER A 271 10.62 15.11 6.36
C SER A 271 11.81 16.04 6.50
N PRO A 272 12.65 15.87 7.52
CA PRO A 272 13.90 16.64 7.65
C PRO A 272 14.81 16.36 6.44
N GLY A 273 15.22 17.44 5.74
CA GLY A 273 16.18 17.37 4.64
C GLY A 273 15.64 16.93 3.27
N ARG A 274 14.33 16.68 3.16
CA ARG A 274 13.63 16.57 1.88
C ARG A 274 12.64 17.72 1.78
N ASP A 275 12.52 18.29 0.61
CA ASP A 275 11.66 19.40 0.20
C ASP A 275 11.05 20.24 1.32
N GLU A 276 10.96 21.53 1.14
CA GLU A 276 10.33 22.46 2.08
C GLU A 276 8.81 22.24 2.24
N THR A 277 8.26 21.12 1.72
CA THR A 277 6.84 20.77 1.80
C THR A 277 6.44 20.54 3.24
N LYS A 278 5.50 21.32 3.70
CA LYS A 278 4.95 21.21 5.06
C LYS A 278 3.87 20.15 5.13
N THR A 279 3.71 19.54 6.29
CA THR A 279 2.75 18.45 6.51
C THR A 279 1.33 18.88 6.16
N LEU A 280 0.87 20.06 6.61
CA LEU A 280 -0.50 20.52 6.33
C LEU A 280 -0.69 20.88 4.85
N ASP A 281 0.32 21.43 4.17
CA ASP A 281 0.25 21.76 2.74
C ASP A 281 0.15 20.48 1.89
N TYR A 282 0.93 19.44 2.26
CA TYR A 282 0.81 18.13 1.63
C TYR A 282 -0.58 17.51 1.83
N GLN A 283 -1.09 17.54 3.06
CA GLN A 283 -2.43 17.05 3.39
C GLN A 283 -3.51 17.82 2.62
N LEU A 284 -3.37 19.14 2.47
CA LEU A 284 -4.28 19.96 1.70
C LEU A 284 -4.30 19.56 0.24
N SER A 285 -3.13 19.41 -0.39
CA SER A 285 -3.04 18.98 -1.80
C SER A 285 -3.73 17.62 -2.02
N GLN A 286 -3.52 16.67 -1.10
CA GLN A 286 -4.17 15.36 -1.17
C GLN A 286 -5.68 15.43 -0.91
N ALA A 287 -6.14 16.27 0.01
CA ALA A 287 -7.55 16.47 0.30
C ALA A 287 -8.30 17.12 -0.89
N VAL A 288 -7.66 18.08 -1.54
CA VAL A 288 -8.19 18.74 -2.76
C VAL A 288 -8.38 17.72 -3.87
N LYS A 289 -7.37 16.90 -4.18
CA LYS A 289 -7.44 15.88 -5.24
C LYS A 289 -8.55 14.85 -5.00
N ARG A 290 -8.87 14.57 -3.73
CA ARG A 290 -9.92 13.61 -3.34
C ARG A 290 -11.30 14.22 -3.16
N GLY A 291 -11.44 15.53 -3.27
CA GLY A 291 -12.70 16.23 -3.02
C GLY A 291 -13.15 16.18 -1.55
N ALA A 292 -12.22 16.08 -0.62
CA ALA A 292 -12.50 15.97 0.81
C ALA A 292 -12.81 17.35 1.44
N HIS A 293 -14.00 17.91 1.14
CA HIS A 293 -14.40 19.27 1.47
C HIS A 293 -14.17 19.66 2.94
N GLU A 294 -14.59 18.81 3.88
CA GLU A 294 -14.43 19.09 5.32
C GLU A 294 -12.96 19.11 5.72
N ARG A 295 -12.14 18.20 5.15
CA ARG A 295 -10.70 18.16 5.41
C ARG A 295 -10.00 19.38 4.81
N VAL A 296 -10.40 19.81 3.61
CA VAL A 296 -9.87 21.04 2.98
C VAL A 296 -10.18 22.25 3.85
N ARG A 297 -11.43 22.40 4.32
CA ARG A 297 -11.81 23.51 5.22
C ARG A 297 -10.96 23.51 6.48
N LEU A 298 -10.87 22.36 7.16
CA LEU A 298 -10.11 22.22 8.40
C LEU A 298 -8.63 22.59 8.22
N LEU A 299 -8.02 22.14 7.13
CA LEU A 299 -6.62 22.44 6.84
C LEU A 299 -6.38 23.92 6.55
N LEU A 300 -7.27 24.56 5.78
CA LEU A 300 -7.21 26.00 5.48
C LEU A 300 -7.41 26.86 6.75
N GLU A 301 -8.33 26.49 7.63
CA GLU A 301 -8.53 27.13 8.95
C GLU A 301 -7.28 27.05 9.83
N HIS A 302 -6.43 26.01 9.62
CA HIS A 302 -5.17 25.82 10.32
C HIS A 302 -3.94 26.23 9.51
N GLN A 303 -4.11 27.17 8.57
CA GLN A 303 -3.04 27.87 7.85
C GLN A 303 -2.24 26.97 6.87
N ALA A 304 -2.82 25.91 6.33
CA ALA A 304 -2.26 25.26 5.15
C ALA A 304 -2.26 26.22 3.96
N ASP A 305 -1.22 26.15 3.13
CA ASP A 305 -1.05 27.05 1.98
C ASP A 305 -2.00 26.72 0.85
N ALA A 306 -3.05 27.54 0.69
CA ALA A 306 -4.02 27.41 -0.40
C ALA A 306 -3.38 27.50 -1.78
N SER A 307 -2.26 28.23 -1.92
CA SER A 307 -1.53 28.44 -3.17
C SER A 307 -0.55 27.32 -3.50
N GLY A 308 -0.49 26.26 -2.68
CA GLY A 308 0.44 25.14 -2.83
C GLY A 308 0.43 24.54 -4.23
N VAL A 309 1.60 24.12 -4.69
CA VAL A 309 1.82 23.47 -5.98
C VAL A 309 2.20 22.01 -5.73
N ASP A 310 1.53 21.09 -6.42
CA ASP A 310 1.84 19.67 -6.34
C ASP A 310 3.20 19.36 -6.97
N GLY A 311 4.06 18.67 -6.22
CA GLY A 311 5.44 18.41 -6.62
C GLY A 311 5.58 17.43 -7.81
N TYR A 312 4.53 16.67 -8.13
CA TYR A 312 4.53 15.71 -9.25
C TYR A 312 3.93 16.27 -10.52
N THR A 313 2.78 16.96 -10.38
CA THR A 313 2.03 17.48 -11.55
C THR A 313 2.42 18.92 -11.87
N HIS A 314 3.09 19.61 -10.97
CA HIS A 314 3.41 21.05 -11.04
C HIS A 314 2.17 21.95 -11.19
N ARG A 315 0.99 21.44 -10.78
CA ARG A 315 -0.28 22.17 -10.77
C ARG A 315 -0.59 22.70 -9.38
N THR A 316 -1.25 23.85 -9.34
CA THR A 316 -1.73 24.44 -8.09
C THR A 316 -2.90 23.64 -7.51
N ASN A 317 -3.16 23.80 -6.21
CA ASN A 317 -4.35 23.25 -5.57
C ASN A 317 -5.64 23.74 -6.26
N TYR A 318 -5.67 25.01 -6.72
CA TYR A 318 -6.81 25.56 -7.46
C TYR A 318 -7.06 24.82 -8.78
N GLU A 319 -6.01 24.60 -9.59
CA GLU A 319 -6.13 23.85 -10.85
C GLU A 319 -6.66 22.44 -10.60
N HIS A 320 -6.13 21.74 -9.61
CA HIS A 320 -6.65 20.42 -9.24
C HIS A 320 -8.12 20.46 -8.83
N ALA A 321 -8.53 21.40 -7.99
CA ALA A 321 -9.93 21.53 -7.58
C ALA A 321 -10.88 21.74 -8.76
N VAL A 322 -10.48 22.59 -9.71
CA VAL A 322 -11.29 22.86 -10.92
C VAL A 322 -11.34 21.65 -11.83
N MET A 323 -10.17 21.06 -12.16
CA MET A 323 -10.05 19.92 -13.07
C MET A 323 -10.79 18.68 -12.56
N GLU A 324 -10.76 18.46 -11.25
CA GLU A 324 -11.48 17.36 -10.62
C GLU A 324 -12.98 17.67 -10.38
N GLY A 325 -13.46 18.85 -10.80
CA GLY A 325 -14.87 19.22 -10.74
C GLY A 325 -15.37 19.54 -9.33
N PHE A 326 -14.54 20.14 -8.48
CA PHE A 326 -14.86 20.55 -7.11
C PHE A 326 -14.93 22.09 -6.98
N PRO A 327 -15.97 22.75 -7.52
CA PRO A 327 -16.07 24.21 -7.54
C PRO A 327 -16.12 24.81 -6.13
N GLU A 328 -16.71 24.12 -5.15
CA GLU A 328 -16.77 24.59 -3.76
C GLU A 328 -15.37 24.59 -3.12
N ILE A 329 -14.54 23.59 -3.42
CA ILE A 329 -13.13 23.57 -2.97
C ILE A 329 -12.35 24.68 -3.65
N ALA A 330 -12.53 24.89 -4.96
CA ALA A 330 -11.88 25.98 -5.69
C ALA A 330 -12.25 27.36 -5.09
N ALA A 331 -13.51 27.56 -4.70
CA ALA A 331 -13.95 28.77 -4.01
C ALA A 331 -13.28 28.94 -2.65
N MET A 332 -13.24 27.88 -1.82
CA MET A 332 -12.54 27.92 -0.52
C MET A 332 -11.07 28.27 -0.66
N LEU A 333 -10.38 27.71 -1.66
CA LEU A 333 -8.96 28.02 -1.92
C LEU A 333 -8.77 29.51 -2.28
N ILE A 334 -9.65 30.08 -3.12
CA ILE A 334 -9.60 31.52 -3.47
C ILE A 334 -9.84 32.38 -2.22
N GLU A 335 -10.81 32.05 -1.39
CA GLU A 335 -11.09 32.77 -0.13
C GLU A 335 -9.87 32.80 0.80
N HIS A 336 -8.99 31.77 0.71
CA HIS A 336 -7.76 31.66 1.49
C HIS A 336 -6.50 32.09 0.71
N GLY A 337 -6.68 32.80 -0.41
CA GLY A 337 -5.57 33.51 -1.10
C GLY A 337 -4.99 32.80 -2.33
N ALA A 338 -5.55 31.66 -2.77
CA ALA A 338 -5.15 31.06 -4.04
C ALA A 338 -5.57 31.97 -5.21
N ALA A 339 -4.74 32.01 -6.25
CA ALA A 339 -5.07 32.73 -7.48
C ALA A 339 -5.98 31.88 -8.37
N ALA A 340 -7.05 32.49 -8.90
CA ALA A 340 -7.80 31.90 -10.00
C ALA A 340 -6.95 31.93 -11.28
N ILE A 341 -6.89 30.83 -12.00
CA ILE A 341 -6.10 30.65 -13.21
C ILE A 341 -7.03 30.25 -14.36
N ASP A 342 -6.85 30.87 -15.52
CA ASP A 342 -7.51 30.43 -16.74
C ASP A 342 -6.88 29.12 -17.21
N LEU A 343 -7.71 28.09 -17.34
CA LEU A 343 -7.27 26.75 -17.74
C LEU A 343 -7.30 26.57 -19.25
N PRO A 344 -6.38 25.81 -19.83
CA PRO A 344 -6.43 25.40 -21.23
C PRO A 344 -7.69 24.57 -21.52
N ILE A 345 -8.02 24.38 -22.81
CA ILE A 345 -9.29 23.74 -23.20
C ILE A 345 -9.35 22.29 -22.71
N GLU A 346 -8.25 21.58 -22.68
CA GLU A 346 -8.13 20.20 -22.21
C GLU A 346 -8.56 20.09 -20.75
N ASP A 347 -8.05 21.00 -19.91
CA ASP A 347 -8.38 21.03 -18.48
C ASP A 347 -9.82 21.49 -18.22
N ARG A 348 -10.32 22.43 -19.03
CA ARG A 348 -11.75 22.86 -18.97
C ARG A 348 -12.69 21.74 -19.39
N PHE A 349 -12.31 20.96 -20.40
CA PHE A 349 -13.07 19.78 -20.83
C PHE A 349 -13.11 18.73 -19.72
N ARG A 350 -11.94 18.41 -19.13
CA ARG A 350 -11.87 17.54 -17.95
C ARG A 350 -12.78 18.04 -16.82
N ALA A 351 -12.69 19.31 -16.47
CA ALA A 351 -13.51 19.91 -15.42
C ALA A 351 -15.01 19.77 -15.69
N ALA A 352 -15.45 19.99 -16.92
CA ALA A 352 -16.84 19.84 -17.34
C ALA A 352 -17.29 18.36 -17.26
N ALA A 353 -16.46 17.44 -17.76
CA ALA A 353 -16.73 16.00 -17.68
C ALA A 353 -16.84 15.51 -16.23
N MET A 354 -15.93 15.94 -15.34
CA MET A 354 -15.94 15.58 -13.91
C MET A 354 -17.14 16.12 -13.15
N ARG A 355 -17.79 17.18 -13.63
CA ARG A 355 -19.05 17.70 -13.09
C ARG A 355 -20.30 17.10 -13.74
N GLY A 356 -20.14 16.23 -14.74
CA GLY A 356 -21.27 15.72 -15.52
C GLY A 356 -21.93 16.78 -16.42
N ASP A 357 -21.24 17.88 -16.76
CA ASP A 357 -21.74 18.94 -17.60
C ASP A 357 -21.69 18.53 -19.08
N LYS A 358 -22.72 17.77 -19.49
CA LYS A 358 -22.83 17.23 -20.85
C LYS A 358 -22.89 18.33 -21.91
N ALA A 359 -23.55 19.45 -21.63
CA ALA A 359 -23.65 20.51 -22.60
C ALA A 359 -22.30 21.14 -22.92
N ALA A 360 -21.56 21.51 -21.87
CA ALA A 360 -20.22 22.08 -22.03
C ALA A 360 -19.23 21.09 -22.66
N THR A 361 -19.30 19.79 -22.32
CA THR A 361 -18.43 18.79 -22.94
C THR A 361 -18.71 18.59 -24.42
N VAL A 362 -19.98 18.55 -24.82
CA VAL A 362 -20.36 18.41 -26.23
C VAL A 362 -19.91 19.63 -27.03
N ASP A 363 -20.16 20.85 -26.54
CA ASP A 363 -19.74 22.08 -27.20
C ASP A 363 -18.20 22.11 -27.43
N MET A 364 -17.43 21.70 -26.43
CA MET A 364 -15.97 21.63 -26.57
C MET A 364 -15.51 20.54 -27.55
N LEU A 365 -16.20 19.39 -27.62
CA LEU A 365 -15.88 18.33 -28.59
C LEU A 365 -16.25 18.70 -30.02
N GLU A 366 -17.22 19.62 -30.24
CA GLU A 366 -17.49 20.20 -31.55
C GLU A 366 -16.33 21.10 -32.04
N GLU A 367 -15.63 21.75 -31.09
CA GLU A 367 -14.44 22.56 -31.38
C GLU A 367 -13.17 21.69 -31.57
N ASP A 368 -12.96 20.73 -30.69
CA ASP A 368 -11.80 19.81 -30.72
C ASP A 368 -12.22 18.38 -30.35
N PRO A 369 -12.47 17.50 -31.34
CA PRO A 369 -12.84 16.10 -31.12
C PRO A 369 -11.76 15.24 -30.47
N GLU A 370 -10.47 15.66 -30.46
CA GLU A 370 -9.39 14.90 -29.88
C GLU A 370 -9.39 14.95 -28.35
N LEU A 371 -10.12 15.89 -27.72
CA LEU A 371 -10.19 16.03 -26.26
C LEU A 371 -10.61 14.74 -25.56
N ILE A 372 -11.54 13.95 -26.16
CA ILE A 372 -12.00 12.68 -25.59
C ILE A 372 -10.94 11.58 -25.60
N ALA A 373 -9.88 11.76 -26.37
CA ALA A 373 -8.85 10.75 -26.54
C ALA A 373 -7.83 10.72 -25.39
N ASP A 374 -7.88 11.65 -24.43
CA ASP A 374 -6.99 11.65 -23.27
C ASP A 374 -7.35 10.51 -22.30
N PRO A 375 -6.47 9.51 -22.09
CA PRO A 375 -6.75 8.39 -21.17
C PRO A 375 -6.88 8.83 -19.71
N SER A 376 -6.26 9.94 -19.31
CA SER A 376 -6.31 10.44 -17.94
C SER A 376 -7.70 10.91 -17.50
N LEU A 377 -8.60 11.18 -18.45
CA LEU A 377 -9.98 11.56 -18.17
C LEU A 377 -10.73 10.48 -17.39
N LEU A 378 -10.69 9.24 -17.88
CA LEU A 378 -11.35 8.13 -17.19
C LEU A 378 -10.68 7.84 -15.84
N MET A 379 -9.35 7.88 -15.76
CA MET A 379 -8.61 7.59 -14.52
C MET A 379 -9.02 8.54 -13.38
N GLY A 380 -9.24 9.81 -13.66
CA GLY A 380 -9.71 10.79 -12.67
C GLY A 380 -11.17 10.59 -12.21
N ALA A 381 -11.93 9.74 -12.88
CA ALA A 381 -13.36 9.55 -12.62
C ALA A 381 -13.68 8.32 -11.73
N VAL A 382 -12.70 7.66 -11.13
CA VAL A 382 -12.87 6.38 -10.39
C VAL A 382 -13.95 6.40 -9.30
N HIS A 383 -14.22 7.55 -8.72
CA HIS A 383 -15.25 7.73 -7.67
C HIS A 383 -16.48 8.50 -8.18
N LYS A 384 -16.61 8.75 -9.48
CA LYS A 384 -17.63 9.62 -10.10
C LYS A 384 -18.34 8.88 -11.23
N LEU A 385 -19.31 8.04 -10.85
CA LEU A 385 -20.05 7.22 -11.82
C LEU A 385 -20.65 8.04 -12.96
N GLU A 386 -21.24 9.19 -12.65
CA GLU A 386 -21.85 10.08 -13.66
C GLU A 386 -20.83 10.62 -14.68
N ALA A 387 -19.62 10.93 -14.23
CA ALA A 387 -18.51 11.33 -15.11
C ALA A 387 -18.05 10.16 -16.00
N VAL A 388 -17.93 8.95 -15.44
CA VAL A 388 -17.62 7.74 -16.22
C VAL A 388 -18.69 7.49 -17.27
N GLU A 389 -19.98 7.56 -16.90
CA GLU A 389 -21.10 7.37 -17.82
C GLU A 389 -21.07 8.38 -18.97
N LEU A 390 -20.86 9.66 -18.64
CA LEU A 390 -20.75 10.72 -19.63
C LEU A 390 -19.58 10.51 -20.58
N LEU A 391 -18.38 10.23 -20.06
CA LEU A 391 -17.18 10.02 -20.87
C LEU A 391 -17.34 8.81 -21.81
N LEU A 392 -17.90 7.69 -21.32
CA LEU A 392 -18.17 6.51 -22.14
C LEU A 392 -19.24 6.79 -23.21
N GLU A 393 -20.29 7.57 -22.89
CA GLU A 393 -21.30 8.00 -23.85
C GLU A 393 -20.70 8.87 -24.97
N LEU A 394 -19.73 9.71 -24.63
CA LEU A 394 -19.00 10.56 -25.56
C LEU A 394 -17.93 9.83 -26.36
N GLY A 395 -17.67 8.54 -26.09
CA GLY A 395 -16.80 7.69 -26.86
C GLY A 395 -15.40 7.48 -26.27
N ALA A 396 -15.18 7.77 -24.98
CA ALA A 396 -13.94 7.40 -24.31
C ALA A 396 -13.73 5.88 -24.33
N ASP A 397 -12.52 5.44 -24.65
CA ASP A 397 -12.16 4.02 -24.68
C ASP A 397 -11.81 3.51 -23.27
N PRO A 398 -12.62 2.60 -22.69
CA PRO A 398 -12.37 2.08 -21.35
C PRO A 398 -11.11 1.20 -21.23
N ASN A 399 -10.53 0.81 -22.37
CA ASN A 399 -9.34 -0.04 -22.45
C ASN A 399 -8.06 0.76 -22.76
N ARG A 400 -8.18 2.07 -22.92
CA ARG A 400 -7.02 2.90 -23.19
C ARG A 400 -6.19 3.09 -21.92
N PRO A 401 -4.92 2.66 -21.91
CA PRO A 401 -4.09 2.76 -20.72
C PRO A 401 -3.65 4.20 -20.46
N ASP A 402 -3.48 4.55 -19.19
CA ASP A 402 -2.93 5.82 -18.74
C ASP A 402 -1.39 5.73 -18.68
N GLY A 403 -0.74 6.54 -19.47
CA GLY A 403 0.71 6.68 -19.51
C GLY A 403 1.49 5.37 -19.69
N ASP A 404 2.75 5.39 -19.26
CA ASP A 404 3.69 4.25 -19.38
C ASP A 404 3.36 3.09 -18.42
N GLY A 405 2.55 3.37 -17.38
CA GLY A 405 2.13 2.36 -16.38
C GLY A 405 1.14 1.33 -16.91
N GLY A 406 0.52 1.57 -18.07
CA GLY A 406 -0.41 0.62 -18.68
C GLY A 406 -1.70 0.38 -17.89
N ARG A 407 -2.00 1.17 -16.88
CA ARG A 407 -3.25 1.06 -16.11
C ARG A 407 -4.44 1.54 -16.91
N VAL A 408 -5.56 0.85 -16.74
CA VAL A 408 -6.88 1.31 -17.18
C VAL A 408 -7.75 1.56 -15.96
N LEU A 409 -8.83 2.35 -16.10
CA LEU A 409 -9.71 2.69 -14.98
C LEU A 409 -10.24 1.46 -14.22
N LEU A 410 -10.38 0.31 -14.88
CA LEU A 410 -10.84 -0.91 -14.22
C LEU A 410 -9.87 -1.43 -13.13
N HIS A 411 -8.56 -1.15 -13.22
CA HIS A 411 -7.60 -1.44 -12.15
C HIS A 411 -7.89 -0.58 -10.91
N GLU A 412 -8.13 0.72 -11.10
CA GLU A 412 -8.46 1.63 -10.00
C GLU A 412 -9.82 1.31 -9.38
N ALA A 413 -10.83 1.00 -10.22
CA ALA A 413 -12.14 0.57 -9.74
C ALA A 413 -12.04 -0.71 -8.89
N ALA A 414 -11.17 -1.64 -9.28
CA ALA A 414 -10.88 -2.87 -8.54
C ALA A 414 -10.17 -2.59 -7.21
N TRP A 415 -9.18 -1.70 -7.21
CA TRP A 415 -8.42 -1.30 -6.03
C TRP A 415 -9.28 -0.60 -4.98
N PHE A 416 -10.12 0.35 -5.44
CA PHE A 416 -10.98 1.14 -4.55
C PHE A 416 -12.35 0.49 -4.30
N ASN A 417 -12.60 -0.72 -4.79
CA ASN A 417 -13.89 -1.41 -4.68
C ASN A 417 -15.08 -0.59 -5.22
N SER A 418 -14.87 0.16 -6.30
CA SER A 418 -15.89 1.00 -6.93
C SER A 418 -16.80 0.14 -7.81
N ALA A 419 -17.70 -0.65 -7.20
CA ALA A 419 -18.49 -1.68 -7.88
C ALA A 419 -19.33 -1.12 -9.03
N ALA A 420 -20.01 0.01 -8.83
CA ALA A 420 -20.85 0.64 -9.87
C ALA A 420 -20.03 1.11 -11.08
N VAL A 421 -18.82 1.65 -10.83
CA VAL A 421 -17.90 2.05 -11.90
C VAL A 421 -17.39 0.82 -12.65
N ALA A 422 -16.99 -0.23 -11.93
CA ALA A 422 -16.52 -1.48 -12.55
C ALA A 422 -17.62 -2.10 -13.44
N GLU A 423 -18.86 -2.19 -12.96
CA GLU A 423 -20.01 -2.68 -13.74
C GLU A 423 -20.24 -1.87 -15.01
N ARG A 424 -20.20 -0.55 -14.86
CA ARG A 424 -20.42 0.34 -16.00
C ARG A 424 -19.31 0.21 -17.06
N LEU A 425 -18.06 0.08 -16.62
CA LEU A 425 -16.91 -0.16 -17.50
C LEU A 425 -17.02 -1.51 -18.22
N LEU A 426 -17.32 -2.60 -17.49
CA LEU A 426 -17.51 -3.93 -18.08
C LEU A 426 -18.66 -3.92 -19.11
N ALA A 427 -19.77 -3.25 -18.80
CA ALA A 427 -20.88 -3.08 -19.75
C ALA A 427 -20.50 -2.27 -21.00
N ALA A 428 -19.48 -1.41 -20.91
CA ALA A 428 -18.90 -0.67 -22.03
C ALA A 428 -17.78 -1.42 -22.77
N GLY A 429 -17.49 -2.67 -22.40
CA GLY A 429 -16.47 -3.51 -23.02
C GLY A 429 -15.06 -3.36 -22.42
N ALA A 430 -14.96 -2.88 -21.19
CA ALA A 430 -13.69 -2.91 -20.47
C ALA A 430 -13.20 -4.36 -20.27
N ARG A 431 -11.91 -4.57 -20.48
CA ARG A 431 -11.26 -5.87 -20.36
C ARG A 431 -10.63 -6.04 -19.00
N SER A 432 -11.00 -7.11 -18.29
CA SER A 432 -10.45 -7.45 -16.98
C SER A 432 -9.12 -8.23 -17.05
N ASP A 433 -8.62 -8.52 -18.26
CA ASP A 433 -7.38 -9.24 -18.54
C ASP A 433 -6.21 -8.33 -18.99
N ILE A 434 -6.39 -7.00 -18.97
CA ILE A 434 -5.30 -6.05 -19.24
C ILE A 434 -4.34 -6.09 -18.05
N ARG A 435 -3.02 -6.21 -18.34
CA ARG A 435 -1.96 -6.17 -17.32
C ARG A 435 -1.28 -4.82 -17.33
N GLU A 436 -1.17 -4.19 -16.14
CA GLU A 436 -0.40 -2.97 -16.00
C GLU A 436 1.12 -3.25 -15.98
N GLY A 437 1.93 -2.22 -16.25
CA GLY A 437 3.37 -2.38 -16.51
C GLY A 437 4.25 -2.51 -15.26
N THR A 438 3.77 -2.10 -14.07
CA THR A 438 4.61 -2.03 -12.86
C THR A 438 4.68 -3.38 -12.14
N HIS A 439 3.54 -4.02 -11.95
CA HIS A 439 3.42 -5.30 -11.23
C HIS A 439 2.99 -6.43 -12.14
N HIS A 440 2.70 -6.15 -13.41
CA HIS A 440 2.13 -7.07 -14.39
C HIS A 440 0.82 -7.72 -13.90
N ALA A 441 0.08 -6.98 -13.08
CA ALA A 441 -1.17 -7.42 -12.49
C ALA A 441 -2.37 -6.99 -13.34
N THR A 442 -3.41 -7.80 -13.32
CA THR A 442 -4.71 -7.51 -13.92
C THR A 442 -5.61 -6.76 -12.92
N PRO A 443 -6.76 -6.20 -13.32
CA PRO A 443 -7.77 -5.73 -12.38
C PRO A 443 -8.20 -6.80 -11.36
N VAL A 444 -8.24 -8.08 -11.75
CA VAL A 444 -8.48 -9.20 -10.83
C VAL A 444 -7.41 -9.27 -9.75
N GLY A 445 -6.14 -9.15 -10.13
CA GLY A 445 -5.00 -9.11 -9.22
C GLY A 445 -5.07 -7.93 -8.24
N PHE A 446 -5.49 -6.76 -8.72
CA PHE A 446 -5.69 -5.55 -7.89
C PHE A 446 -6.80 -5.76 -6.84
N ALA A 447 -7.98 -6.28 -7.25
CA ALA A 447 -9.06 -6.59 -6.32
C ALA A 447 -8.64 -7.62 -5.26
N ASN A 448 -7.91 -8.67 -5.68
CA ASN A 448 -7.43 -9.70 -4.77
C ASN A 448 -6.42 -9.16 -3.76
N HIS A 449 -5.47 -8.33 -4.21
CA HIS A 449 -4.45 -7.73 -3.34
C HIS A 449 -5.09 -6.78 -2.32
N ALA A 450 -6.08 -5.99 -2.73
CA ALA A 450 -6.85 -5.12 -1.86
C ALA A 450 -7.83 -5.86 -0.93
N GLY A 451 -8.01 -7.17 -1.10
CA GLY A 451 -8.93 -8.00 -0.29
C GLY A 451 -10.40 -7.89 -0.69
N HIS A 452 -10.70 -7.34 -1.86
CA HIS A 452 -12.07 -7.15 -2.35
C HIS A 452 -12.58 -8.39 -3.08
N ILE A 453 -12.93 -9.42 -2.31
CA ILE A 453 -13.26 -10.75 -2.81
C ILE A 453 -14.43 -10.74 -3.80
N GLU A 454 -15.51 -10.02 -3.49
CA GLU A 454 -16.69 -9.92 -4.36
C GLU A 454 -16.36 -9.23 -5.69
N MET A 455 -15.56 -8.17 -5.64
CA MET A 455 -15.07 -7.47 -6.83
C MET A 455 -14.19 -8.40 -7.67
N ARG A 456 -13.24 -9.10 -7.05
CA ARG A 456 -12.40 -10.09 -7.73
C ARG A 456 -13.23 -11.13 -8.45
N ASP A 457 -14.21 -11.74 -7.77
CA ASP A 457 -15.03 -12.81 -8.33
C ASP A 457 -15.88 -12.32 -9.50
N ARG A 458 -16.39 -11.09 -9.42
CA ARG A 458 -17.10 -10.42 -10.51
C ARG A 458 -16.19 -10.17 -11.72
N LEU A 459 -14.98 -9.68 -11.51
CA LEU A 459 -14.01 -9.46 -12.59
C LEU A 459 -13.59 -10.78 -13.26
N LEU A 460 -13.48 -11.88 -12.48
CA LEU A 460 -13.18 -13.21 -12.99
C LEU A 460 -14.27 -13.72 -13.94
N GLU A 461 -15.54 -13.36 -13.76
CA GLU A 461 -16.63 -13.73 -14.69
C GLU A 461 -16.39 -13.19 -16.10
N HIS A 462 -15.69 -12.05 -16.21
CA HIS A 462 -15.37 -11.38 -17.47
C HIS A 462 -13.92 -11.59 -17.93
N SER A 463 -13.09 -12.30 -17.13
CA SER A 463 -11.67 -12.46 -17.43
C SER A 463 -11.42 -13.49 -18.53
N ARG A 464 -10.41 -13.21 -19.34
CA ARG A 464 -9.79 -14.14 -20.30
C ARG A 464 -8.31 -14.38 -19.99
N ASP A 465 -7.83 -13.93 -18.83
CA ASP A 465 -6.47 -14.21 -18.38
C ASP A 465 -6.38 -15.62 -17.80
N ILE A 466 -5.68 -16.52 -18.51
CA ILE A 466 -5.59 -17.92 -18.12
C ILE A 466 -4.88 -18.13 -16.78
N PHE A 467 -3.97 -17.23 -16.40
CA PHE A 467 -3.22 -17.33 -15.14
C PHE A 467 -4.14 -17.01 -13.95
N ASP A 468 -4.94 -15.92 -14.04
CA ASP A 468 -5.92 -15.59 -13.02
C ASP A 468 -6.98 -16.70 -12.90
N LEU A 469 -7.53 -17.12 -14.03
CA LEU A 469 -8.57 -18.17 -14.05
C LEU A 469 -8.06 -19.50 -13.47
N ALA A 470 -6.81 -19.87 -13.76
CA ALA A 470 -6.18 -21.06 -13.20
C ALA A 470 -5.92 -20.90 -11.70
N HIS A 471 -5.39 -19.75 -11.28
CA HIS A 471 -5.09 -19.47 -9.87
C HIS A 471 -6.35 -19.46 -8.98
N PHE A 472 -7.49 -19.00 -9.52
CA PHE A 472 -8.76 -18.95 -8.78
C PHE A 472 -9.72 -20.11 -9.11
N GLY A 473 -9.25 -21.16 -9.79
CA GLY A 473 -9.98 -22.42 -9.99
C GLY A 473 -11.18 -22.32 -10.92
N ARG A 474 -11.17 -21.41 -11.89
CA ARG A 474 -12.30 -21.18 -12.82
C ARG A 474 -12.29 -22.23 -13.96
N MET A 475 -12.55 -23.49 -13.59
CA MET A 475 -12.44 -24.67 -14.46
C MET A 475 -13.10 -24.51 -15.82
N GLU A 476 -14.38 -24.09 -15.86
CA GLU A 476 -15.14 -23.98 -17.10
C GLU A 476 -14.54 -22.95 -18.06
N GLN A 477 -14.07 -21.81 -17.51
CA GLN A 477 -13.46 -20.75 -18.29
C GLN A 477 -12.08 -21.17 -18.81
N VAL A 478 -11.26 -21.86 -17.99
CA VAL A 478 -9.98 -22.43 -18.42
C VAL A 478 -10.20 -23.45 -19.53
N ALA A 479 -11.17 -24.37 -19.40
CA ALA A 479 -11.49 -25.35 -20.43
C ALA A 479 -11.92 -24.68 -21.75
N ALA A 480 -12.75 -23.64 -21.67
CA ALA A 480 -13.17 -22.88 -22.85
C ALA A 480 -11.99 -22.21 -23.54
N LEU A 481 -11.10 -21.56 -22.78
CA LEU A 481 -9.90 -20.90 -23.35
C LEU A 481 -8.95 -21.90 -24.00
N LEU A 482 -8.71 -23.05 -23.38
CA LEU A 482 -7.86 -24.11 -23.94
C LEU A 482 -8.47 -24.76 -25.19
N THR A 483 -9.82 -24.85 -25.25
CA THR A 483 -10.54 -25.30 -26.45
C THR A 483 -10.39 -24.29 -27.60
N GLU A 484 -10.43 -23.00 -27.32
CA GLU A 484 -10.23 -21.93 -28.30
C GLU A 484 -8.76 -21.85 -28.78
N ASN A 485 -7.82 -22.02 -27.84
CA ASN A 485 -6.40 -21.95 -28.11
C ASN A 485 -5.61 -22.82 -27.12
N ALA A 486 -5.24 -24.01 -27.53
CA ALA A 486 -4.48 -24.98 -26.73
C ALA A 486 -3.07 -24.46 -26.34
N ASP A 487 -2.46 -23.58 -27.14
CA ASP A 487 -1.15 -23.01 -26.82
C ASP A 487 -1.13 -22.15 -25.56
N LEU A 488 -2.31 -21.73 -25.07
CA LEU A 488 -2.40 -21.05 -23.77
C LEU A 488 -1.91 -21.91 -22.60
N ALA A 489 -1.97 -23.26 -22.71
CA ALA A 489 -1.38 -24.14 -21.71
C ALA A 489 0.13 -23.95 -21.57
N LYS A 490 0.81 -23.55 -22.64
CA LYS A 490 2.28 -23.33 -22.72
C LYS A 490 2.67 -21.86 -22.49
N ALA A 491 1.69 -20.99 -22.21
CA ALA A 491 1.96 -19.57 -21.98
C ALA A 491 2.88 -19.37 -20.77
N THR A 492 3.67 -18.31 -20.80
CA THR A 492 4.54 -17.93 -19.69
C THR A 492 4.27 -16.49 -19.27
N ALA A 493 4.08 -16.27 -18.00
CA ALA A 493 3.97 -14.94 -17.41
C ALA A 493 5.33 -14.22 -17.40
N HIS A 494 5.34 -12.94 -17.00
CA HIS A 494 6.54 -12.11 -16.95
C HIS A 494 7.65 -12.71 -16.04
N ASP A 495 7.26 -13.34 -14.94
CA ASP A 495 8.18 -14.00 -13.99
C ASP A 495 8.59 -15.43 -14.41
N GLY A 496 8.11 -15.89 -15.57
CA GLY A 496 8.37 -17.21 -16.11
C GLY A 496 7.44 -18.31 -15.60
N SER A 497 6.45 -17.98 -14.75
CA SER A 497 5.43 -18.95 -14.31
C SER A 497 4.50 -19.34 -15.46
N THR A 498 3.94 -20.54 -15.37
CA THR A 498 2.99 -21.09 -16.33
C THR A 498 1.57 -21.08 -15.75
N PRO A 499 0.51 -21.28 -16.56
CA PRO A 499 -0.84 -21.47 -16.03
C PRO A 499 -0.95 -22.69 -15.10
N LEU A 500 -0.14 -23.72 -15.31
CA LEU A 500 -0.04 -24.87 -14.42
C LEU A 500 0.48 -24.46 -13.05
N ASP A 501 1.59 -23.70 -13.01
CA ASP A 501 2.14 -23.17 -11.75
C ASP A 501 1.11 -22.30 -11.01
N SER A 502 0.30 -21.54 -11.75
CA SER A 502 -0.77 -20.72 -11.19
C SER A 502 -1.88 -21.54 -10.54
N ALA A 503 -2.32 -22.62 -11.21
CA ALA A 503 -3.33 -23.55 -10.68
C ALA A 503 -2.84 -24.27 -9.41
N GLU A 504 -1.57 -24.71 -9.42
CA GLU A 504 -0.94 -25.36 -8.26
C GLU A 504 -0.79 -24.38 -7.08
N ALA A 505 -0.36 -23.15 -7.36
CA ALA A 505 -0.23 -22.09 -6.34
C ALA A 505 -1.59 -21.72 -5.73
N GLY A 506 -2.67 -21.77 -6.51
CA GLY A 506 -4.05 -21.59 -6.05
C GLY A 506 -4.65 -22.80 -5.33
N GLY A 507 -3.99 -23.97 -5.38
CA GLY A 507 -4.48 -25.22 -4.79
C GLY A 507 -5.58 -25.90 -5.60
N HIS A 508 -5.70 -25.61 -6.90
CA HIS A 508 -6.76 -26.11 -7.78
C HIS A 508 -6.32 -27.30 -8.64
N GLY A 509 -6.15 -28.47 -8.00
CA GLY A 509 -5.63 -29.69 -8.63
C GLY A 509 -6.39 -30.16 -9.86
N GLU A 510 -7.71 -29.98 -9.94
CA GLU A 510 -8.50 -30.34 -11.12
C GLU A 510 -8.19 -29.44 -12.32
N VAL A 511 -7.98 -28.13 -12.09
CA VAL A 511 -7.55 -27.19 -13.13
C VAL A 511 -6.13 -27.51 -13.59
N ALA A 512 -5.24 -27.81 -12.64
CA ALA A 512 -3.87 -28.24 -12.95
C ALA A 512 -3.85 -29.51 -13.83
N ALA A 513 -4.69 -30.51 -13.52
CA ALA A 513 -4.82 -31.72 -14.34
C ALA A 513 -5.34 -31.43 -15.75
N LEU A 514 -6.34 -30.56 -15.88
CA LEU A 514 -6.83 -30.11 -17.19
C LEU A 514 -5.74 -29.46 -18.04
N ILE A 515 -4.98 -28.51 -17.46
CA ILE A 515 -3.89 -27.83 -18.17
C ILE A 515 -2.81 -28.82 -18.57
N SER A 516 -2.44 -29.77 -17.68
CA SER A 516 -1.42 -30.80 -17.96
C SER A 516 -1.81 -31.69 -19.16
N GLN A 517 -3.09 -32.03 -19.31
CA GLN A 517 -3.56 -32.81 -20.47
C GLN A 517 -3.29 -32.11 -21.80
N HIS A 518 -3.43 -30.76 -21.84
CA HIS A 518 -3.15 -29.97 -23.06
C HIS A 518 -1.66 -29.69 -23.28
N LEU A 519 -0.80 -29.94 -22.29
CA LEU A 519 0.65 -29.88 -22.47
C LEU A 519 1.20 -31.14 -23.15
N ASP A 520 0.52 -32.28 -22.97
CA ASP A 520 0.91 -33.60 -23.52
C ASP A 520 0.41 -33.82 -24.96
N GLU A 521 -0.54 -33.00 -25.44
CA GLU A 521 -1.03 -32.96 -26.81
C GLU A 521 -0.18 -32.03 -27.71
#